data_b73a3c945e22eb329a6f1e47ae5a7549
#
_entry.id   b73a3c945e22eb329a6f1e47ae5a7549
#
_cell.length_a   1.000
_cell.length_b   1.000
_cell.length_c   1.000
_cell.angle_alpha   90.00
_cell.angle_beta   90.00
_cell.angle_gamma   90.00
#
_symmetry.space_group_name_H-M   'P 1'
#
loop_
_entity.id
_entity.type
_entity.pdbx_description
1 polymer ?
#
loop_
_entity_poly.entity_id
_entity_poly.type
_entity_poly.pdbx_seq_one_letter_code
_entity_poly.pdbx_strand_id
1 'polypeptide(L)'
;MLKGLGLNFSYTSEENDLFEEFFVPALSNSVEYKRAVGYFSLGVLFNTPSAISQIIENGGKIKILFGQLVSETDFEAIKSGLKYSFPEDIVPDFQEILARADNTLLTYRVRLLAYLFSMGQLEIKVAFRKHGLFHQKIGILIDEDSNIVSFNGSMNETESALNPELNSEEITVFKSWNSGQIDYVRNHCQNFDKLWSNTSSSATYVCDLPEVISENLNIISRQPGFDPSVDQERNLIAKFLQRADTHSRTTPRVPTHLFDRIFKMREHQIDALRSWKENGFNGILELATGTGKTITSIFAATTIAEQNTGISLIVSVPYINLADQWCEELRLFNIHALKCYGARKDWYPKLSSYFERNDTNQDEFIAIVVVNKTLKSEAFQKQINKFDMDRTFFIGDECH
;
A
#
# COMPACT_ATOMS: atom_id res chain seq x y z
N MET A 1 -3.33 -20.96 -19.85
CA MET A 1 -4.77 -20.76 -20.06
C MET A 1 -5.52 -20.77 -18.74
N LEU A 2 -6.39 -19.82 -18.52
CA LEU A 2 -7.13 -19.61 -17.26
C LEU A 2 -7.92 -20.84 -16.79
N LYS A 3 -8.51 -21.58 -17.73
CA LYS A 3 -9.32 -22.76 -17.43
C LYS A 3 -8.55 -23.89 -16.75
N GLY A 4 -7.24 -23.97 -16.92
CA GLY A 4 -6.39 -25.00 -16.35
C GLY A 4 -5.84 -24.71 -14.96
N LEU A 5 -6.06 -23.48 -14.43
CA LEU A 5 -5.38 -23.02 -13.19
C LEU A 5 -6.01 -23.56 -11.89
N GLY A 6 -7.18 -24.21 -11.93
CA GLY A 6 -7.83 -24.71 -10.71
C GLY A 6 -8.22 -23.63 -9.69
N LEU A 7 -8.47 -22.38 -10.14
CA LEU A 7 -8.77 -21.26 -9.24
C LEU A 7 -9.93 -21.56 -8.30
N ASN A 8 -9.87 -21.10 -7.07
CA ASN A 8 -10.96 -21.19 -6.09
C ASN A 8 -12.15 -20.27 -6.47
N PHE A 9 -13.28 -20.39 -5.77
CA PHE A 9 -14.44 -19.51 -5.92
C PHE A 9 -14.31 -18.23 -5.08
N SER A 10 -13.55 -18.28 -4.01
CA SER A 10 -13.22 -17.13 -3.17
C SER A 10 -11.81 -17.29 -2.61
N TYR A 11 -11.23 -16.16 -2.23
CA TYR A 11 -9.95 -16.05 -1.54
C TYR A 11 -10.08 -14.97 -0.48
N THR A 12 -9.53 -15.21 0.69
CA THR A 12 -9.42 -14.24 1.77
C THR A 12 -7.95 -14.03 2.12
N SER A 13 -7.56 -12.80 2.42
CA SER A 13 -6.16 -12.52 2.79
C SER A 13 -5.72 -13.17 4.10
N GLU A 14 -6.67 -13.66 4.92
CA GLU A 14 -6.40 -14.38 6.16
C GLU A 14 -5.99 -15.83 5.94
N GLU A 15 -6.48 -16.45 4.85
CA GLU A 15 -6.27 -17.89 4.57
C GLU A 15 -5.39 -18.13 3.33
N ASN A 16 -5.27 -17.12 2.45
CA ASN A 16 -4.65 -17.25 1.14
C ASN A 16 -3.60 -16.16 0.91
N ASP A 17 -2.52 -16.50 0.22
CA ASP A 17 -1.71 -15.51 -0.46
C ASP A 17 -2.39 -15.13 -1.79
N LEU A 18 -3.16 -14.01 -1.77
CA LEU A 18 -3.91 -13.54 -2.92
C LEU A 18 -3.04 -13.31 -4.17
N PHE A 19 -1.75 -12.97 -3.98
CA PHE A 19 -0.84 -12.76 -5.10
C PHE A 19 -0.39 -14.06 -5.71
N GLU A 20 0.19 -14.94 -4.92
CA GLU A 20 0.77 -16.20 -5.39
C GLU A 20 -0.31 -17.19 -5.81
N GLU A 21 -1.49 -17.18 -5.14
CA GLU A 21 -2.53 -18.16 -5.40
C GLU A 21 -3.57 -17.70 -6.46
N PHE A 22 -3.75 -16.38 -6.66
CA PHE A 22 -4.74 -15.86 -7.60
C PHE A 22 -4.15 -14.92 -8.65
N PHE A 23 -3.58 -13.75 -8.25
CA PHE A 23 -3.20 -12.72 -9.21
C PHE A 23 -2.07 -13.14 -10.15
N VAL A 24 -0.96 -13.65 -9.63
CA VAL A 24 0.18 -14.07 -10.44
C VAL A 24 -0.20 -15.14 -11.45
N PRO A 25 -0.83 -16.28 -11.06
CA PRO A 25 -1.21 -17.30 -12.05
C PRO A 25 -2.28 -16.81 -13.03
N ALA A 26 -3.27 -16.04 -12.60
CA ALA A 26 -4.34 -15.57 -13.46
C ALA A 26 -3.86 -14.52 -14.47
N LEU A 27 -3.08 -13.52 -14.03
CA LEU A 27 -2.51 -12.50 -14.90
C LEU A 27 -1.52 -13.09 -15.90
N SER A 28 -0.62 -13.98 -15.47
CA SER A 28 0.37 -14.62 -16.34
C SER A 28 -0.23 -15.46 -17.47
N ASN A 29 -1.49 -15.89 -17.30
CA ASN A 29 -2.25 -16.65 -18.31
C ASN A 29 -3.28 -15.81 -19.04
N SER A 30 -3.21 -14.48 -18.97
CA SER A 30 -4.16 -13.57 -19.60
C SER A 30 -3.53 -12.74 -20.70
N VAL A 31 -4.33 -12.36 -21.69
CA VAL A 31 -3.99 -11.41 -22.76
C VAL A 31 -4.75 -10.09 -22.62
N GLU A 32 -5.76 -10.03 -21.78
CA GLU A 32 -6.44 -8.78 -21.43
C GLU A 32 -6.76 -8.76 -19.93
N TYR A 33 -6.42 -7.64 -19.27
CA TYR A 33 -6.80 -7.36 -17.90
C TYR A 33 -7.57 -6.05 -17.83
N LYS A 34 -8.80 -6.10 -17.33
CA LYS A 34 -9.64 -4.92 -17.09
C LYS A 34 -9.87 -4.78 -15.60
N ARG A 35 -9.69 -3.57 -15.08
CA ARG A 35 -9.84 -3.29 -13.64
C ARG A 35 -10.60 -2.00 -13.39
N ALA A 36 -11.65 -2.05 -12.57
CA ALA A 36 -12.32 -0.89 -12.00
C ALA A 36 -12.07 -0.87 -10.49
N VAL A 37 -11.59 0.26 -9.95
CA VAL A 37 -11.24 0.46 -8.53
C VAL A 37 -11.73 1.80 -8.01
N GLY A 38 -11.93 1.90 -6.69
CA GLY A 38 -12.34 3.14 -6.04
C GLY A 38 -11.25 4.20 -6.01
N TYR A 39 -10.01 3.78 -5.85
CA TYR A 39 -8.82 4.65 -5.83
C TYR A 39 -7.73 4.06 -6.71
N PHE A 40 -7.00 4.92 -7.39
CA PHE A 40 -5.81 4.50 -8.12
C PHE A 40 -4.64 4.39 -7.15
N SER A 41 -4.10 3.19 -7.09
CA SER A 41 -2.78 2.98 -6.55
C SER A 41 -2.03 2.08 -7.53
N LEU A 42 -0.75 2.34 -7.67
CA LEU A 42 0.12 1.53 -8.52
C LEU A 42 0.37 0.12 -7.93
N GLY A 43 -0.24 -0.17 -6.75
CA GLY A 43 0.06 -1.33 -5.94
C GLY A 43 -0.11 -2.66 -6.66
N VAL A 44 -1.24 -2.91 -7.35
CA VAL A 44 -1.43 -4.20 -8.04
C VAL A 44 -0.49 -4.34 -9.23
N LEU A 45 -0.33 -3.29 -10.03
CA LEU A 45 0.65 -3.31 -11.12
C LEU A 45 2.08 -3.48 -10.60
N PHE A 46 2.34 -3.07 -9.36
CA PHE A 46 3.66 -3.13 -8.75
C PHE A 46 3.90 -4.36 -7.89
N ASN A 47 2.87 -5.04 -7.43
CA ASN A 47 3.01 -6.21 -6.58
C ASN A 47 2.83 -7.55 -7.33
N THR A 48 2.46 -7.49 -8.62
CA THR A 48 2.43 -8.66 -9.51
C THR A 48 3.40 -8.50 -10.69
N PRO A 49 4.65 -8.22 -10.42
CA PRO A 49 5.60 -7.76 -11.44
C PRO A 49 5.84 -8.79 -12.55
N SER A 50 6.14 -10.02 -12.20
CA SER A 50 6.35 -11.09 -13.19
C SER A 50 5.11 -11.39 -14.05
N ALA A 51 3.92 -11.18 -13.48
CA ALA A 51 2.67 -11.41 -14.20
C ALA A 51 2.36 -10.30 -15.20
N ILE A 52 2.65 -9.03 -14.86
CA ILE A 52 2.52 -7.89 -15.78
C ILE A 52 3.49 -8.04 -16.95
N SER A 53 4.75 -8.38 -16.67
CA SER A 53 5.73 -8.65 -17.73
C SER A 53 5.29 -9.79 -18.65
N GLN A 54 4.62 -10.82 -18.12
CA GLN A 54 4.08 -11.90 -18.94
C GLN A 54 2.91 -11.47 -19.83
N ILE A 55 2.00 -10.60 -19.33
CA ILE A 55 0.94 -10.00 -20.19
C ILE A 55 1.58 -9.21 -21.33
N ILE A 56 2.67 -8.49 -21.06
CA ILE A 56 3.39 -7.73 -22.09
C ILE A 56 3.98 -8.65 -23.13
N GLU A 57 4.69 -9.70 -22.73
CA GLU A 57 5.29 -10.69 -23.63
C GLU A 57 4.26 -11.37 -24.50
N ASN A 58 3.05 -11.62 -23.97
CA ASN A 58 1.90 -12.15 -24.70
C ASN A 58 1.22 -11.11 -25.62
N GLY A 59 1.76 -9.89 -25.72
CA GLY A 59 1.13 -8.81 -26.50
C GLY A 59 -0.19 -8.29 -25.95
N GLY A 60 -0.43 -8.54 -24.67
CA GLY A 60 -1.70 -8.26 -24.01
C GLY A 60 -1.93 -6.79 -23.70
N LYS A 61 -3.17 -6.50 -23.23
CA LYS A 61 -3.63 -5.16 -22.90
C LYS A 61 -4.16 -5.08 -21.49
N ILE A 62 -3.92 -3.93 -20.86
CA ILE A 62 -4.39 -3.61 -19.50
C ILE A 62 -5.27 -2.36 -19.58
N LYS A 63 -6.47 -2.42 -19.02
CA LYS A 63 -7.42 -1.30 -18.92
C LYS A 63 -7.74 -1.01 -17.46
N ILE A 64 -7.41 0.17 -16.97
CA ILE A 64 -7.66 0.60 -15.61
C ILE A 64 -8.64 1.75 -15.58
N LEU A 65 -9.67 1.62 -14.77
CA LEU A 65 -10.64 2.65 -14.46
C LEU A 65 -10.60 2.92 -12.95
N PHE A 66 -10.23 4.12 -12.54
CA PHE A 66 -10.20 4.46 -11.12
C PHE A 66 -11.12 5.64 -10.80
N GLY A 67 -11.61 5.66 -9.56
CA GLY A 67 -12.47 6.71 -9.05
C GLY A 67 -11.70 7.91 -8.53
N GLN A 68 -12.25 9.11 -8.74
CA GLN A 68 -11.78 10.34 -8.13
C GLN A 68 -12.93 11.09 -7.49
N LEU A 69 -12.70 11.59 -6.27
CA LEU A 69 -13.68 12.43 -5.58
C LEU A 69 -13.59 13.87 -6.11
N VAL A 70 -14.74 14.43 -6.46
CA VAL A 70 -14.87 15.83 -6.90
C VAL A 70 -16.11 16.46 -6.27
N SER A 71 -16.13 17.79 -6.21
CA SER A 71 -17.35 18.53 -5.84
C SER A 71 -18.41 18.41 -6.94
N GLU A 72 -19.66 18.69 -6.62
CA GLU A 72 -20.75 18.70 -7.63
C GLU A 72 -20.51 19.75 -8.72
N THR A 73 -19.98 20.92 -8.37
CA THR A 73 -19.60 21.98 -9.31
C THR A 73 -18.50 21.54 -10.26
N ASP A 74 -17.49 20.85 -9.75
CA ASP A 74 -16.40 20.33 -10.56
C ASP A 74 -16.86 19.19 -11.48
N PHE A 75 -17.75 18.34 -10.99
CA PHE A 75 -18.35 17.28 -11.83
C PHE A 75 -19.05 17.85 -13.06
N GLU A 76 -19.89 18.88 -12.90
CA GLU A 76 -20.59 19.52 -14.04
C GLU A 76 -19.60 20.26 -14.96
N ALA A 77 -18.55 20.88 -14.41
CA ALA A 77 -17.48 21.51 -15.19
C ALA A 77 -16.73 20.48 -16.06
N ILE A 78 -16.30 19.35 -15.47
CA ILE A 78 -15.61 18.28 -16.19
C ILE A 78 -16.52 17.71 -17.28
N LYS A 79 -17.78 17.44 -16.97
CA LYS A 79 -18.74 16.87 -17.90
C LYS A 79 -19.06 17.78 -19.07
N SER A 80 -19.00 19.12 -18.87
CA SER A 80 -19.19 20.12 -19.93
C SER A 80 -17.95 20.35 -20.78
N GLY A 81 -16.82 19.69 -20.50
CA GLY A 81 -15.55 19.85 -21.22
C GLY A 81 -14.79 21.14 -20.86
N LEU A 82 -15.16 21.81 -19.78
CA LEU A 82 -14.36 22.92 -19.26
C LEU A 82 -13.04 22.38 -18.73
N LYS A 83 -11.94 23.12 -18.97
CA LYS A 83 -10.62 22.75 -18.42
C LYS A 83 -10.73 22.70 -16.90
N TYR A 84 -10.64 21.49 -16.36
CA TYR A 84 -10.57 21.23 -14.94
C TYR A 84 -9.10 20.98 -14.58
N SER A 85 -8.59 21.74 -13.63
CA SER A 85 -7.29 21.43 -13.05
C SER A 85 -7.49 20.27 -12.09
N PHE A 86 -7.05 19.10 -12.49
CA PHE A 86 -7.05 17.94 -11.59
C PHE A 86 -6.22 18.31 -10.35
N PRO A 87 -6.66 17.92 -9.14
CA PRO A 87 -5.83 18.02 -7.95
C PRO A 87 -4.47 17.34 -8.19
N GLU A 88 -3.39 17.98 -7.75
CA GLU A 88 -2.01 17.48 -7.94
C GLU A 88 -1.79 16.09 -7.33
N ASP A 89 -2.66 15.68 -6.41
CA ASP A 89 -2.65 14.45 -5.65
C ASP A 89 -3.32 13.25 -6.36
N ILE A 90 -3.88 13.42 -7.55
CA ILE A 90 -4.58 12.32 -8.27
C ILE A 90 -3.62 11.23 -8.74
N VAL A 91 -2.43 11.63 -9.12
CA VAL A 91 -1.39 10.72 -9.58
C VAL A 91 -0.10 11.05 -8.82
N PRO A 92 0.56 10.05 -8.24
CA PRO A 92 1.85 10.27 -7.60
C PRO A 92 2.76 11.08 -8.53
N ASP A 93 3.54 12.02 -7.99
CA ASP A 93 4.54 12.71 -8.79
C ASP A 93 5.61 11.69 -9.23
N PHE A 94 5.40 11.14 -10.42
CA PHE A 94 6.30 10.16 -11.00
C PHE A 94 7.73 10.68 -11.13
N GLN A 95 7.90 12.00 -11.29
CA GLN A 95 9.21 12.62 -11.37
C GLN A 95 9.90 12.64 -9.99
N GLU A 96 9.15 12.87 -8.92
CA GLU A 96 9.66 12.78 -7.56
C GLU A 96 10.07 11.34 -7.21
N ILE A 97 9.27 10.36 -7.61
CA ILE A 97 9.60 8.94 -7.43
C ILE A 97 10.88 8.58 -8.20
N LEU A 98 11.02 9.05 -9.43
CA LEU A 98 12.21 8.80 -10.25
C LEU A 98 13.45 9.53 -9.74
N ALA A 99 13.30 10.69 -9.10
CA ALA A 99 14.41 11.44 -8.51
C ALA A 99 14.99 10.78 -7.24
N ARG A 100 14.23 9.89 -6.60
CA ARG A 100 14.69 9.10 -5.44
C ARG A 100 15.56 7.95 -5.90
N ALA A 101 16.85 8.18 -6.02
CA ALA A 101 17.84 7.24 -6.56
C ALA A 101 18.02 5.93 -5.75
N ASP A 102 17.45 5.84 -4.57
CA ASP A 102 17.62 4.74 -3.62
C ASP A 102 16.60 3.59 -3.78
N ASN A 103 15.49 3.79 -4.50
CA ASN A 103 14.50 2.74 -4.76
C ASN A 103 14.48 2.29 -6.23
N THR A 104 15.44 1.47 -6.60
CA THR A 104 15.59 0.96 -7.97
C THR A 104 14.39 0.13 -8.45
N LEU A 105 13.68 -0.56 -7.55
CA LEU A 105 12.50 -1.35 -7.90
C LEU A 105 11.30 -0.46 -8.20
N LEU A 106 11.03 0.55 -7.38
CA LEU A 106 9.95 1.51 -7.63
C LEU A 106 10.20 2.30 -8.91
N THR A 107 11.44 2.76 -9.12
CA THR A 107 11.87 3.42 -10.36
C THR A 107 11.63 2.53 -11.59
N TYR A 108 11.98 1.24 -11.51
CA TYR A 108 11.72 0.28 -12.59
C TYR A 108 10.22 0.20 -12.89
N ARG A 109 9.39 0.06 -11.88
CA ARG A 109 7.94 -0.08 -12.00
C ARG A 109 7.26 1.15 -12.63
N VAL A 110 7.66 2.35 -12.21
CA VAL A 110 7.18 3.60 -12.83
C VAL A 110 7.58 3.66 -14.31
N ARG A 111 8.81 3.27 -14.65
CA ARG A 111 9.26 3.21 -16.03
C ARG A 111 8.54 2.15 -16.85
N LEU A 112 8.23 1.00 -16.24
CA LEU A 112 7.42 -0.05 -16.86
C LEU A 112 6.01 0.45 -17.18
N LEU A 113 5.35 1.13 -16.24
CA LEU A 113 4.02 1.72 -16.45
C LEU A 113 4.06 2.76 -17.57
N ALA A 114 5.04 3.64 -17.58
CA ALA A 114 5.22 4.65 -18.63
C ALA A 114 5.48 4.01 -20.01
N TYR A 115 6.28 2.95 -20.05
CA TYR A 115 6.53 2.17 -21.26
C TYR A 115 5.24 1.55 -21.80
N LEU A 116 4.48 0.85 -20.95
CA LEU A 116 3.20 0.23 -21.32
C LEU A 116 2.19 1.24 -21.84
N PHE A 117 2.11 2.38 -21.18
CA PHE A 117 1.25 3.48 -21.60
C PHE A 117 1.65 4.00 -22.98
N SER A 118 2.93 4.22 -23.22
CA SER A 118 3.45 4.71 -24.51
C SER A 118 3.28 3.71 -25.65
N MET A 119 3.29 2.41 -25.34
CA MET A 119 3.07 1.32 -26.31
C MET A 119 1.57 1.05 -26.57
N GLY A 120 0.66 1.74 -25.87
CA GLY A 120 -0.78 1.50 -25.97
C GLY A 120 -1.22 0.15 -25.40
N GLN A 121 -0.38 -0.49 -24.58
CA GLN A 121 -0.71 -1.73 -23.85
C GLN A 121 -1.39 -1.45 -22.51
N LEU A 122 -1.23 -0.24 -21.98
CA LEU A 122 -1.93 0.25 -20.79
C LEU A 122 -2.80 1.45 -21.16
N GLU A 123 -4.09 1.32 -20.91
CA GLU A 123 -5.05 2.40 -21.02
C GLU A 123 -5.61 2.73 -19.64
N ILE A 124 -5.65 4.00 -19.27
CA ILE A 124 -6.13 4.45 -17.95
C ILE A 124 -7.21 5.51 -18.15
N LYS A 125 -8.34 5.35 -17.43
CA LYS A 125 -9.43 6.33 -17.40
C LYS A 125 -9.80 6.69 -15.96
N VAL A 126 -10.39 7.86 -15.80
CA VAL A 126 -10.85 8.39 -14.52
C VAL A 126 -12.36 8.45 -14.48
N ALA A 127 -12.94 7.93 -13.39
CA ALA A 127 -14.38 7.96 -13.14
C ALA A 127 -14.72 8.98 -12.05
N PHE A 128 -15.65 9.86 -12.35
CA PHE A 128 -16.21 10.84 -11.44
C PHE A 128 -17.65 10.52 -11.13
N ARG A 129 -18.09 10.74 -9.90
CA ARG A 129 -19.50 10.65 -9.54
C ARG A 129 -20.04 12.00 -9.11
N LYS A 130 -21.25 12.33 -9.56
CA LYS A 130 -21.94 13.57 -9.20
C LYS A 130 -22.13 13.69 -7.68
N HIS A 131 -22.49 12.58 -7.01
CA HIS A 131 -22.63 12.51 -5.55
C HIS A 131 -21.87 11.31 -5.03
N GLY A 132 -20.94 11.55 -4.11
CA GLY A 132 -20.15 10.50 -3.46
C GLY A 132 -19.00 9.98 -4.32
N LEU A 133 -18.46 8.83 -3.93
CA LEU A 133 -17.26 8.22 -4.50
C LEU A 133 -17.63 7.10 -5.49
N PHE A 134 -16.85 7.00 -6.58
CA PHE A 134 -16.83 5.79 -7.38
C PHE A 134 -16.11 4.68 -6.58
N HIS A 135 -16.84 3.62 -6.23
CA HIS A 135 -16.32 2.60 -5.30
C HIS A 135 -16.50 1.17 -5.83
N GLN A 136 -16.50 1.00 -7.14
CA GLN A 136 -16.55 -0.34 -7.74
C GLN A 136 -15.19 -1.02 -7.67
N LYS A 137 -15.19 -2.33 -7.50
CA LYS A 137 -14.00 -3.17 -7.44
C LYS A 137 -14.24 -4.43 -8.24
N ILE A 138 -14.08 -4.31 -9.55
CA ILE A 138 -14.29 -5.39 -10.51
C ILE A 138 -13.00 -5.62 -11.26
N GLY A 139 -12.56 -6.88 -11.34
CA GLY A 139 -11.49 -7.31 -12.22
C GLY A 139 -11.98 -8.32 -13.23
N ILE A 140 -11.44 -8.28 -14.44
CA ILE A 140 -11.77 -9.17 -15.55
C ILE A 140 -10.47 -9.57 -16.23
N LEU A 141 -10.25 -10.86 -16.35
CA LEU A 141 -9.07 -11.47 -16.95
C LEU A 141 -9.54 -12.33 -18.12
N ILE A 142 -8.91 -12.19 -19.28
CA ILE A 142 -9.27 -12.88 -20.50
C ILE A 142 -8.03 -13.56 -21.07
N ASP A 143 -8.10 -14.85 -21.38
CA ASP A 143 -7.01 -15.57 -22.04
C ASP A 143 -7.16 -15.62 -23.56
N GLU A 144 -6.17 -16.20 -24.26
CA GLU A 144 -6.14 -16.34 -25.72
C GLU A 144 -7.33 -17.13 -26.28
N ASP A 145 -7.87 -18.09 -25.50
CA ASP A 145 -9.03 -18.89 -25.89
C ASP A 145 -10.37 -18.21 -25.55
N SER A 146 -10.34 -16.95 -25.14
CA SER A 146 -11.52 -16.19 -24.71
C SER A 146 -12.19 -16.75 -23.45
N ASN A 147 -11.50 -17.56 -22.64
CA ASN A 147 -11.99 -17.87 -21.31
C ASN A 147 -11.86 -16.63 -20.43
N ILE A 148 -12.88 -16.38 -19.62
CA ILE A 148 -12.96 -15.19 -18.78
C ILE A 148 -13.02 -15.60 -17.32
N VAL A 149 -12.17 -14.99 -16.51
CA VAL A 149 -12.30 -14.95 -15.06
C VAL A 149 -12.66 -13.53 -14.67
N SER A 150 -13.76 -13.35 -13.96
CA SER A 150 -14.07 -12.07 -13.35
C SER A 150 -14.09 -12.20 -11.83
N PHE A 151 -13.76 -11.13 -11.13
CA PHE A 151 -13.81 -11.11 -9.68
C PHE A 151 -14.28 -9.76 -9.17
N ASN A 152 -14.85 -9.78 -7.97
CA ASN A 152 -15.20 -8.59 -7.21
C ASN A 152 -14.86 -8.83 -5.73
N GLY A 153 -14.78 -7.76 -4.94
CA GLY A 153 -14.48 -7.89 -3.52
C GLY A 153 -14.22 -6.55 -2.85
N SER A 154 -13.68 -6.59 -1.63
CA SER A 154 -13.33 -5.39 -0.85
C SER A 154 -12.03 -4.74 -1.34
N MET A 155 -11.15 -5.49 -1.96
CA MET A 155 -9.77 -5.14 -2.27
C MET A 155 -9.64 -3.87 -3.12
N ASN A 156 -9.12 -2.81 -2.51
CA ASN A 156 -8.51 -1.70 -3.22
C ASN A 156 -7.06 -2.05 -3.56
N GLU A 157 -6.57 -1.53 -4.67
CA GLU A 157 -5.18 -1.74 -5.09
C GLU A 157 -4.21 -0.83 -4.32
N THR A 158 -4.35 -0.74 -3.01
CA THR A 158 -3.46 0.02 -2.15
C THR A 158 -2.40 -0.90 -1.55
N GLU A 159 -1.24 -0.35 -1.23
CA GLU A 159 -0.16 -1.11 -0.58
C GLU A 159 -0.61 -1.75 0.74
N SER A 160 -1.57 -1.13 1.44
CA SER A 160 -2.21 -1.65 2.65
C SER A 160 -3.20 -2.79 2.39
N ALA A 161 -3.87 -2.84 1.24
CA ALA A 161 -4.75 -3.95 0.87
C ALA A 161 -3.97 -5.22 0.52
N LEU A 162 -2.67 -5.09 0.33
CA LEU A 162 -1.77 -6.15 -0.10
C LEU A 162 -1.02 -6.81 1.07
N ASN A 163 -1.18 -6.25 2.27
CA ASN A 163 -0.61 -6.84 3.48
C ASN A 163 -1.75 -7.51 4.28
N PRO A 164 -1.80 -8.86 4.35
CA PRO A 164 -2.85 -9.58 5.08
C PRO A 164 -2.89 -9.25 6.57
N GLU A 165 -1.84 -8.62 7.10
CA GLU A 165 -1.81 -8.14 8.48
C GLU A 165 -2.47 -6.76 8.65
N LEU A 166 -2.75 -6.03 7.55
CA LEU A 166 -3.30 -4.66 7.60
C LEU A 166 -4.78 -4.60 7.28
N ASN A 167 -5.26 -5.43 6.33
CA ASN A 167 -6.67 -5.47 5.96
C ASN A 167 -7.13 -6.91 5.71
N SER A 168 -8.29 -7.27 6.24
CA SER A 168 -9.00 -8.47 5.83
C SER A 168 -9.69 -8.21 4.50
N GLU A 169 -9.10 -8.73 3.41
CA GLU A 169 -9.60 -8.56 2.05
C GLU A 169 -10.19 -9.88 1.56
N GLU A 170 -11.31 -9.78 0.86
CA GLU A 170 -11.96 -10.92 0.24
C GLU A 170 -12.23 -10.63 -1.23
N ILE A 171 -12.00 -11.63 -2.08
CA ILE A 171 -12.42 -11.61 -3.48
C ILE A 171 -13.27 -12.82 -3.78
N THR A 172 -14.35 -12.62 -4.53
CA THR A 172 -15.20 -13.69 -5.11
C THR A 172 -14.90 -13.81 -6.59
N VAL A 173 -14.64 -15.04 -7.05
CA VAL A 173 -14.16 -15.34 -8.40
C VAL A 173 -15.22 -16.10 -9.19
N PHE A 174 -15.49 -15.63 -10.41
CA PHE A 174 -16.46 -16.20 -11.36
C PHE A 174 -15.76 -16.60 -12.66
N LYS A 175 -16.17 -17.73 -13.22
CA LYS A 175 -15.51 -18.36 -14.38
C LYS A 175 -16.50 -18.55 -15.51
N SER A 176 -16.17 -18.14 -16.74
CA SER A 176 -17.04 -18.21 -17.90
C SER A 176 -17.39 -19.64 -18.33
N TRP A 177 -16.56 -20.61 -18.01
CA TRP A 177 -16.78 -22.03 -18.32
C TRP A 177 -17.61 -22.77 -17.28
N ASN A 178 -18.01 -22.10 -16.20
CA ASN A 178 -18.92 -22.65 -15.21
C ASN A 178 -20.34 -22.15 -15.48
N SER A 179 -21.26 -23.07 -15.84
CA SER A 179 -22.63 -22.74 -16.22
C SER A 179 -23.41 -21.96 -15.17
N GLY A 180 -23.13 -22.19 -13.88
CA GLY A 180 -23.73 -21.43 -12.76
C GLY A 180 -23.15 -20.02 -12.55
N GLN A 181 -22.10 -19.65 -13.26
CA GLN A 181 -21.38 -18.38 -13.05
C GLN A 181 -21.31 -17.50 -14.30
N ILE A 182 -21.62 -18.03 -15.48
CA ILE A 182 -21.49 -17.33 -16.76
C ILE A 182 -22.25 -16.00 -16.80
N ASP A 183 -23.42 -15.91 -16.16
CA ASP A 183 -24.22 -14.68 -16.15
C ASP A 183 -23.59 -13.60 -15.26
N TYR A 184 -22.91 -13.97 -14.18
CA TYR A 184 -22.12 -13.02 -13.38
C TYR A 184 -20.95 -12.47 -14.20
N VAL A 185 -20.20 -13.33 -14.86
CA VAL A 185 -19.08 -12.92 -15.74
C VAL A 185 -19.58 -11.98 -16.83
N ARG A 186 -20.68 -12.33 -17.52
CA ARG A 186 -21.28 -11.48 -18.56
C ARG A 186 -21.70 -10.11 -18.02
N ASN A 187 -22.30 -10.09 -16.84
CA ASN A 187 -22.73 -8.84 -16.19
C ASN A 187 -21.51 -7.96 -15.81
N HIS A 188 -20.44 -8.55 -15.27
CA HIS A 188 -19.21 -7.81 -14.96
C HIS A 188 -18.58 -7.20 -16.22
N CYS A 189 -18.49 -7.96 -17.32
CA CYS A 189 -18.00 -7.46 -18.60
C CYS A 189 -18.85 -6.30 -19.12
N GLN A 190 -20.17 -6.46 -19.16
CA GLN A 190 -21.09 -5.42 -19.62
C GLN A 190 -21.04 -4.16 -18.76
N ASN A 191 -20.93 -4.30 -17.45
CA ASN A 191 -20.82 -3.17 -16.54
C ASN A 191 -19.51 -2.41 -16.74
N PHE A 192 -18.39 -3.13 -16.86
CA PHE A 192 -17.10 -2.50 -17.14
C PHE A 192 -17.13 -1.76 -18.49
N ASP A 193 -17.63 -2.41 -19.55
CA ASP A 193 -17.67 -1.83 -20.91
C ASP A 193 -18.58 -0.59 -20.98
N LYS A 194 -19.72 -0.58 -20.26
CA LYS A 194 -20.57 0.61 -20.10
C LYS A 194 -19.87 1.75 -19.38
N LEU A 195 -19.11 1.46 -18.35
CA LEU A 195 -18.31 2.46 -17.64
C LEU A 195 -17.20 2.99 -18.55
N TRP A 196 -16.44 2.09 -19.16
CA TRP A 196 -15.34 2.42 -20.05
C TRP A 196 -15.73 3.31 -21.21
N SER A 197 -16.91 3.05 -21.80
CA SER A 197 -17.49 3.84 -22.88
C SER A 197 -18.29 5.06 -22.43
N ASN A 198 -18.31 5.35 -21.12
CA ASN A 198 -19.07 6.48 -20.53
C ASN A 198 -20.60 6.42 -20.82
N THR A 199 -21.15 5.20 -20.86
CA THR A 199 -22.59 4.97 -21.15
C THR A 199 -23.35 4.39 -19.96
N SER A 200 -22.75 4.36 -18.76
CA SER A 200 -23.32 3.65 -17.61
C SER A 200 -24.49 4.38 -16.94
N SER A 201 -24.36 5.67 -16.63
CA SER A 201 -25.42 6.48 -16.05
C SER A 201 -25.08 7.98 -16.10
N SER A 202 -26.11 8.84 -15.97
CA SER A 202 -25.90 10.29 -15.91
C SER A 202 -25.18 10.77 -14.62
N ALA A 203 -25.13 9.92 -13.60
CA ALA A 203 -24.49 10.22 -12.32
C ALA A 203 -22.99 9.83 -12.28
N THR A 204 -22.50 9.14 -13.31
CA THR A 204 -21.09 8.77 -13.45
C THR A 204 -20.57 9.30 -14.78
N TYR A 205 -19.44 9.95 -14.78
CA TYR A 205 -18.75 10.44 -15.97
C TYR A 205 -17.33 9.87 -16.00
N VAL A 206 -16.92 9.34 -17.15
CA VAL A 206 -15.61 8.74 -17.35
C VAL A 206 -14.89 9.49 -18.45
N CYS A 207 -13.65 9.86 -18.21
CA CYS A 207 -12.78 10.50 -19.20
C CYS A 207 -11.37 9.88 -19.20
N ASP A 208 -10.63 10.19 -20.24
CA ASP A 208 -9.22 9.80 -20.35
C ASP A 208 -8.37 10.54 -19.32
N LEU A 209 -7.16 10.04 -19.08
CA LEU A 209 -6.18 10.72 -18.22
C LEU A 209 -5.94 12.16 -18.70
N PRO A 210 -5.74 13.11 -17.76
CA PRO A 210 -5.33 14.46 -18.08
C PRO A 210 -4.08 14.48 -18.97
N GLU A 211 -4.05 15.43 -19.91
CA GLU A 211 -2.97 15.58 -20.88
C GLU A 211 -1.60 15.71 -20.18
N VAL A 212 -1.53 16.49 -19.11
CA VAL A 212 -0.29 16.68 -18.32
C VAL A 212 0.27 15.36 -17.80
N ILE A 213 -0.59 14.46 -17.30
CA ILE A 213 -0.18 13.15 -16.79
C ILE A 213 0.28 12.25 -17.94
N SER A 214 -0.49 12.24 -19.03
CA SER A 214 -0.17 11.48 -20.22
C SER A 214 1.17 11.92 -20.84
N GLU A 215 1.43 13.23 -20.87
CA GLU A 215 2.70 13.81 -21.31
C GLU A 215 3.85 13.39 -20.39
N ASN A 216 3.69 13.43 -19.07
CA ASN A 216 4.70 13.00 -18.11
C ASN A 216 5.05 11.51 -18.29
N LEU A 217 4.06 10.64 -18.45
CA LEU A 217 4.31 9.22 -18.74
C LEU A 217 5.07 9.04 -20.06
N ASN A 218 4.72 9.78 -21.10
CA ASN A 218 5.45 9.74 -22.37
C ASN A 218 6.90 10.26 -22.26
N ILE A 219 7.16 11.27 -21.45
CA ILE A 219 8.53 11.76 -21.18
C ILE A 219 9.33 10.68 -20.46
N ILE A 220 8.77 10.04 -19.45
CA ILE A 220 9.42 8.97 -18.68
C ILE A 220 9.74 7.78 -19.57
N SER A 221 8.83 7.37 -20.47
CA SER A 221 9.03 6.23 -21.37
C SER A 221 10.20 6.42 -22.34
N ARG A 222 10.51 7.66 -22.70
CA ARG A 222 11.62 8.01 -23.63
C ARG A 222 13.00 8.05 -22.96
N GLN A 223 13.07 7.91 -21.64
CA GLN A 223 14.37 7.89 -20.96
C GLN A 223 15.19 6.66 -21.36
N PRO A 224 16.47 6.80 -21.72
CA PRO A 224 17.28 5.69 -22.22
C PRO A 224 17.57 4.65 -21.11
N GLY A 225 17.91 3.42 -21.55
CA GLY A 225 18.40 2.38 -20.65
C GLY A 225 17.31 1.64 -19.85
N PHE A 226 16.06 1.65 -20.33
CA PHE A 226 14.99 0.81 -19.77
C PHE A 226 14.78 -0.43 -20.64
N ASP A 227 14.80 -1.59 -20.00
CA ASP A 227 14.47 -2.89 -20.60
C ASP A 227 13.32 -3.51 -19.80
N PRO A 228 12.12 -3.69 -20.38
CA PRO A 228 10.95 -4.22 -19.71
C PRO A 228 10.96 -5.75 -19.59
N SER A 229 12.11 -6.41 -19.60
CA SER A 229 12.20 -7.87 -19.56
C SER A 229 11.84 -8.43 -18.19
N VAL A 230 11.18 -9.60 -18.18
CA VAL A 230 10.86 -10.38 -16.97
C VAL A 230 12.13 -10.68 -16.15
N ASP A 231 13.25 -10.95 -16.83
CA ASP A 231 14.51 -11.29 -16.18
C ASP A 231 15.11 -10.10 -15.43
N GLN A 232 15.00 -8.89 -15.96
CA GLN A 232 15.47 -7.69 -15.28
C GLN A 232 14.64 -7.45 -14.02
N GLU A 233 13.35 -7.61 -14.09
CA GLU A 233 12.46 -7.45 -12.96
C GLU A 233 12.74 -8.49 -11.86
N ARG A 234 12.83 -9.78 -12.22
CA ARG A 234 13.21 -10.85 -11.29
C ARG A 234 14.55 -10.58 -10.60
N ASN A 235 15.54 -10.10 -11.35
CA ASN A 235 16.85 -9.73 -10.80
C ASN A 235 16.75 -8.56 -9.80
N LEU A 236 15.90 -7.58 -10.08
CA LEU A 236 15.67 -6.45 -9.15
C LEU A 236 14.93 -6.89 -7.89
N ILE A 237 13.91 -7.74 -8.03
CA ILE A 237 13.20 -8.33 -6.90
C ILE A 237 14.15 -9.19 -6.05
N ALA A 238 14.92 -10.08 -6.68
CA ALA A 238 15.91 -10.89 -5.96
C ALA A 238 16.91 -10.03 -5.19
N LYS A 239 17.41 -8.96 -5.79
CA LYS A 239 18.29 -8.00 -5.12
C LYS A 239 17.59 -7.23 -4.00
N PHE A 240 16.32 -6.89 -4.18
CA PHE A 240 15.52 -6.23 -3.15
C PHE A 240 15.27 -7.16 -1.96
N LEU A 241 14.87 -8.41 -2.22
CA LEU A 241 14.68 -9.45 -1.19
C LEU A 241 15.99 -9.81 -0.48
N GLN A 242 17.11 -9.96 -1.22
CA GLN A 242 18.42 -10.15 -0.61
C GLN A 242 18.85 -8.96 0.26
N ARG A 243 18.53 -7.73 -0.17
CA ARG A 243 18.75 -6.54 0.67
C ARG A 243 17.81 -6.51 1.86
N ALA A 244 16.57 -6.96 1.74
CA ALA A 244 15.64 -7.10 2.86
C ALA A 244 16.12 -8.17 3.86
N ASP A 245 16.65 -9.30 3.40
CA ASP A 245 17.22 -10.34 4.27
C ASP A 245 18.54 -9.90 4.94
N THR A 246 19.36 -9.10 4.26
CA THR A 246 20.58 -8.52 4.83
C THR A 246 20.31 -7.24 5.63
N HIS A 247 19.19 -6.56 5.39
CA HIS A 247 18.69 -5.40 6.12
C HIS A 247 17.36 -5.75 6.80
N SER A 248 17.37 -6.77 7.66
CA SER A 248 16.37 -6.94 8.73
C SER A 248 16.42 -5.75 9.73
N ARG A 249 16.84 -4.58 9.27
CA ARG A 249 16.94 -3.34 10.03
C ARG A 249 15.95 -2.37 9.42
N THR A 250 14.77 -2.34 10.01
CA THR A 250 13.79 -1.30 9.72
C THR A 250 14.36 0.02 10.22
N THR A 251 14.91 0.82 9.31
CA THR A 251 15.27 2.19 9.63
C THR A 251 13.97 3.00 9.64
N PRO A 252 13.59 3.58 10.76
CA PRO A 252 12.44 4.47 10.82
C PRO A 252 12.57 5.59 9.80
N ARG A 253 11.48 5.91 9.12
CA ARG A 253 11.45 6.97 8.11
C ARG A 253 10.13 7.71 8.14
N VAL A 254 10.21 9.03 8.12
CA VAL A 254 9.01 9.86 7.96
C VAL A 254 8.43 9.64 6.56
N PRO A 255 7.16 9.21 6.44
CA PRO A 255 6.54 9.00 5.14
C PRO A 255 6.31 10.33 4.44
N THR A 256 6.39 10.32 3.12
CA THR A 256 6.01 11.50 2.32
C THR A 256 4.51 11.59 2.09
N HIS A 257 3.83 10.45 2.16
CA HIS A 257 2.38 10.35 2.03
C HIS A 257 1.80 9.48 3.15
N LEU A 258 0.66 9.89 3.70
CA LEU A 258 -0.18 9.11 4.60
C LEU A 258 -1.61 9.12 4.07
N PHE A 259 -2.22 7.93 3.94
CA PHE A 259 -3.61 7.80 3.47
C PHE A 259 -3.87 8.56 2.16
N ASP A 260 -2.98 8.36 1.18
CA ASP A 260 -3.03 8.97 -0.18
C ASP A 260 -2.93 10.50 -0.22
N ARG A 261 -2.44 11.11 0.87
CA ARG A 261 -2.19 12.56 0.94
C ARG A 261 -0.73 12.82 1.27
N ILE A 262 -0.18 13.91 0.73
CA ILE A 262 1.14 14.40 1.15
C ILE A 262 1.12 14.55 2.66
N PHE A 263 2.05 13.86 3.33
CA PHE A 263 2.14 13.94 4.77
C PHE A 263 2.66 15.31 5.20
N LYS A 264 1.83 16.04 5.90
CA LYS A 264 2.21 17.30 6.55
C LYS A 264 1.70 17.29 7.97
N MET A 265 2.58 17.59 8.91
CA MET A 265 2.17 17.84 10.29
C MET A 265 1.29 19.08 10.35
N ARG A 266 0.17 18.97 11.06
CA ARG A 266 -0.73 20.08 11.30
C ARG A 266 -0.12 21.08 12.31
N GLU A 267 -0.52 22.32 12.26
CA GLU A 267 0.03 23.40 13.12
C GLU A 267 -0.01 23.02 14.61
N HIS A 268 -1.15 22.56 15.12
CA HIS A 268 -1.29 22.13 16.51
C HIS A 268 -0.38 20.94 16.90
N GLN A 269 -0.06 20.04 15.96
CA GLN A 269 0.87 18.95 16.18
C GLN A 269 2.32 19.44 16.26
N ILE A 270 2.68 20.40 15.39
CA ILE A 270 3.99 21.06 15.41
C ILE A 270 4.19 21.82 16.73
N ASP A 271 3.18 22.54 17.19
CA ASP A 271 3.23 23.29 18.44
C ASP A 271 3.35 22.36 19.65
N ALA A 272 2.62 21.24 19.64
CA ALA A 272 2.75 20.21 20.69
C ALA A 272 4.16 19.62 20.75
N LEU A 273 4.76 19.31 19.61
CA LEU A 273 6.13 18.79 19.54
C LEU A 273 7.18 19.83 19.94
N ARG A 274 6.96 21.11 19.62
CA ARG A 274 7.83 22.20 20.05
C ARG A 274 7.82 22.33 21.57
N SER A 275 6.63 22.38 22.18
CA SER A 275 6.48 22.45 23.64
C SER A 275 7.09 21.23 24.33
N TRP A 276 6.91 20.04 23.77
CA TRP A 276 7.50 18.82 24.30
C TRP A 276 9.05 18.86 24.25
N LYS A 277 9.63 19.35 23.16
CA LYS A 277 11.08 19.55 23.02
C LYS A 277 11.61 20.56 24.03
N GLU A 278 10.91 21.69 24.20
CA GLU A 278 11.27 22.75 25.18
C GLU A 278 11.20 22.23 26.62
N ASN A 279 10.32 21.23 26.88
CA ASN A 279 10.20 20.58 28.17
C ASN A 279 11.16 19.36 28.34
N GLY A 280 12.26 19.32 27.61
CA GLY A 280 13.28 18.29 27.72
C GLY A 280 12.83 16.90 27.26
N PHE A 281 11.98 16.82 26.22
CA PHE A 281 11.44 15.59 25.65
C PHE A 281 10.60 14.76 26.63
N ASN A 282 9.92 15.41 27.56
CA ASN A 282 9.03 14.77 28.53
C ASN A 282 7.71 15.52 28.61
N GLY A 283 6.60 14.82 28.67
CA GLY A 283 5.27 15.46 28.76
C GLY A 283 4.12 14.57 28.35
N ILE A 284 2.92 15.14 28.41
CA ILE A 284 1.67 14.51 28.02
C ILE A 284 1.10 15.25 26.81
N LEU A 285 0.74 14.51 25.76
CA LEU A 285 0.05 15.05 24.58
C LEU A 285 -1.47 15.10 24.83
N GLU A 286 -1.96 16.19 25.36
CA GLU A 286 -3.38 16.45 25.52
C GLU A 286 -4.01 16.97 24.23
N LEU A 287 -4.22 16.10 23.26
CA LEU A 287 -4.89 16.41 22.01
C LEU A 287 -6.26 15.71 21.97
N ALA A 288 -7.26 16.36 21.36
CA ALA A 288 -8.59 15.78 21.22
C ALA A 288 -8.54 14.46 20.42
N THR A 289 -9.55 13.59 20.60
CA THR A 289 -9.66 12.35 19.84
C THR A 289 -9.78 12.65 18.34
N GLY A 290 -9.08 11.89 17.50
CA GLY A 290 -9.07 12.09 16.03
C GLY A 290 -8.17 13.22 15.52
N THR A 291 -7.43 13.93 16.38
CA THR A 291 -6.50 14.98 15.96
C THR A 291 -5.12 14.46 15.58
N GLY A 292 -4.89 13.14 15.67
CA GLY A 292 -3.66 12.48 15.24
C GLY A 292 -2.59 12.37 16.32
N LYS A 293 -2.96 12.15 17.60
CA LYS A 293 -2.02 11.91 18.70
C LYS A 293 -0.98 10.84 18.36
N THR A 294 -1.45 9.67 17.92
CA THR A 294 -0.61 8.53 17.55
C THR A 294 0.41 8.89 16.49
N ILE A 295 -0.05 9.48 15.38
CA ILE A 295 0.84 9.94 14.28
C ILE A 295 1.85 10.99 14.77
N THR A 296 1.45 11.91 15.66
CA THR A 296 2.35 12.91 16.26
C THR A 296 3.47 12.25 17.06
N SER A 297 3.12 11.26 17.88
CA SER A 297 4.08 10.52 18.70
C SER A 297 5.03 9.66 17.85
N ILE A 298 4.51 9.00 16.81
CA ILE A 298 5.33 8.20 15.88
C ILE A 298 6.27 9.11 15.08
N PHE A 299 5.78 10.26 14.60
CA PHE A 299 6.62 11.24 13.90
C PHE A 299 7.78 11.72 14.77
N ALA A 300 7.53 12.02 16.06
CA ALA A 300 8.58 12.41 17.01
C ALA A 300 9.63 11.31 17.17
N ALA A 301 9.18 10.06 17.43
CA ALA A 301 10.08 8.92 17.59
C ALA A 301 10.91 8.65 16.31
N THR A 302 10.27 8.73 15.14
CA THR A 302 10.93 8.56 13.84
C THR A 302 11.98 9.63 13.61
N THR A 303 11.65 10.90 13.82
CA THR A 303 12.59 12.02 13.62
C THR A 303 13.81 11.90 14.54
N ILE A 304 13.63 11.44 15.78
CA ILE A 304 14.75 11.21 16.70
C ILE A 304 15.60 10.04 16.18
N ALA A 305 15.00 8.96 15.73
CA ALA A 305 15.70 7.79 15.23
C ALA A 305 16.43 8.04 13.89
N GLU A 306 15.92 8.92 13.02
CA GLU A 306 16.63 9.35 11.81
C GLU A 306 17.90 10.16 12.11
N GLN A 307 17.94 10.85 13.24
CA GLN A 307 19.05 11.72 13.65
C GLN A 307 20.04 11.03 14.59
N ASN A 308 19.67 9.90 15.18
CA ASN A 308 20.47 9.21 16.20
C ASN A 308 20.44 7.70 15.93
N THR A 309 21.58 7.03 16.07
CA THR A 309 21.68 5.56 16.00
C THR A 309 21.41 4.92 17.38
N GLY A 310 21.00 3.66 17.39
CA GLY A 310 20.80 2.88 18.61
C GLY A 310 19.62 3.33 19.48
N ILE A 311 18.60 3.95 18.89
CA ILE A 311 17.38 4.33 19.60
C ILE A 311 16.46 3.12 19.74
N SER A 312 15.87 2.95 20.93
CA SER A 312 14.81 2.00 21.19
C SER A 312 13.46 2.71 21.35
N LEU A 313 12.41 2.16 20.75
CA LEU A 313 11.04 2.65 20.90
C LEU A 313 10.20 1.61 21.65
N ILE A 314 9.58 2.00 22.75
CA ILE A 314 8.64 1.16 23.50
C ILE A 314 7.30 1.86 23.56
N VAL A 315 6.28 1.22 23.03
CA VAL A 315 4.88 1.69 23.07
C VAL A 315 4.10 0.79 24.02
N SER A 316 3.54 1.36 25.08
CA SER A 316 2.69 0.66 26.04
C SER A 316 1.24 1.08 25.90
N VAL A 317 0.35 0.08 25.79
CA VAL A 317 -1.09 0.27 25.59
C VAL A 317 -1.92 -0.60 26.53
N PRO A 318 -3.17 -0.24 26.85
CA PRO A 318 -4.01 -1.03 27.77
C PRO A 318 -4.49 -2.36 27.19
N TYR A 319 -4.78 -2.45 25.87
CA TYR A 319 -5.47 -3.57 25.25
C TYR A 319 -4.79 -4.06 23.97
N ILE A 320 -5.03 -5.33 23.60
CA ILE A 320 -4.42 -5.97 22.42
C ILE A 320 -4.87 -5.31 21.10
N ASN A 321 -6.15 -4.99 20.96
CA ASN A 321 -6.66 -4.32 19.76
C ASN A 321 -5.98 -2.95 19.51
N LEU A 322 -5.69 -2.22 20.59
CA LEU A 322 -4.95 -0.96 20.48
C LEU A 322 -3.47 -1.21 20.15
N ALA A 323 -2.89 -2.31 20.67
CA ALA A 323 -1.53 -2.71 20.31
C ALA A 323 -1.40 -3.06 18.82
N ASP A 324 -2.39 -3.75 18.25
CA ASP A 324 -2.43 -4.07 16.82
C ASP A 324 -2.54 -2.79 15.98
N GLN A 325 -3.43 -1.85 16.36
CA GLN A 325 -3.54 -0.54 15.69
C GLN A 325 -2.20 0.23 15.73
N TRP A 326 -1.51 0.27 16.87
CA TRP A 326 -0.19 0.90 16.97
C TRP A 326 0.84 0.26 16.05
N CYS A 327 0.83 -1.07 15.95
CA CYS A 327 1.72 -1.78 15.01
C CYS A 327 1.44 -1.39 13.55
N GLU A 328 0.17 -1.19 13.17
CA GLU A 328 -0.23 -0.73 11.84
C GLU A 328 0.24 0.70 11.56
N GLU A 329 -0.01 1.63 12.49
CA GLU A 329 0.40 3.03 12.33
C GLU A 329 1.93 3.19 12.32
N LEU A 330 2.67 2.40 13.10
CA LEU A 330 4.14 2.36 13.08
C LEU A 330 4.69 1.92 11.71
N ARG A 331 4.05 0.97 11.04
CA ARG A 331 4.45 0.52 9.70
C ARG A 331 4.39 1.63 8.65
N LEU A 332 3.47 2.58 8.79
CA LEU A 332 3.42 3.76 7.92
C LEU A 332 4.71 4.58 7.95
N PHE A 333 5.47 4.49 9.04
CA PHE A 333 6.77 5.13 9.24
C PHE A 333 7.96 4.15 9.06
N ASN A 334 7.73 3.03 8.37
CA ASN A 334 8.70 1.95 8.17
C ASN A 334 9.24 1.35 9.48
N ILE A 335 8.42 1.34 10.54
CA ILE A 335 8.75 0.77 11.84
C ILE A 335 7.99 -0.54 12.03
N HIS A 336 8.72 -1.66 12.06
CA HIS A 336 8.16 -2.98 12.32
C HIS A 336 8.39 -3.37 13.77
N ALA A 337 7.40 -3.11 14.59
CA ALA A 337 7.52 -3.34 16.03
C ALA A 337 7.40 -4.82 16.38
N LEU A 338 8.20 -5.26 17.35
CA LEU A 338 8.05 -6.56 17.99
C LEU A 338 6.79 -6.55 18.87
N LYS A 339 5.84 -7.43 18.56
CA LYS A 339 4.59 -7.58 19.31
C LYS A 339 4.86 -8.34 20.63
N CYS A 340 4.89 -7.62 21.76
CA CYS A 340 5.10 -8.20 23.10
C CYS A 340 3.78 -8.34 23.87
N TYR A 341 2.82 -9.08 23.33
CA TYR A 341 1.53 -9.40 23.93
C TYR A 341 1.05 -10.79 23.51
N GLY A 342 -0.09 -11.26 24.02
CA GLY A 342 -0.55 -12.63 23.79
C GLY A 342 0.23 -13.65 24.62
N ALA A 343 0.51 -14.83 24.06
CA ALA A 343 1.20 -15.89 24.78
C ALA A 343 2.71 -15.62 24.89
N ARG A 344 3.28 -15.82 26.10
CA ARG A 344 4.71 -15.58 26.35
C ARG A 344 5.62 -16.32 25.36
N LYS A 345 5.26 -17.52 24.94
CA LYS A 345 6.04 -18.33 23.99
C LYS A 345 6.22 -17.67 22.61
N ASP A 346 5.35 -16.73 22.25
CA ASP A 346 5.33 -16.09 20.92
C ASP A 346 6.26 -14.88 20.85
N TRP A 347 6.43 -14.14 21.94
CA TRP A 347 7.20 -12.91 21.96
C TRP A 347 8.55 -13.01 22.72
N TYR A 348 8.57 -13.79 23.82
CA TYR A 348 9.75 -13.83 24.70
C TYR A 348 11.03 -14.33 24.00
N PRO A 349 11.00 -15.42 23.19
CA PRO A 349 12.19 -15.87 22.47
C PRO A 349 12.70 -14.82 21.46
N LYS A 350 11.78 -14.14 20.77
CA LYS A 350 12.14 -13.11 19.78
C LYS A 350 12.84 -11.93 20.45
N LEU A 351 12.32 -11.46 21.57
CA LEU A 351 12.91 -10.36 22.35
C LEU A 351 14.26 -10.77 22.96
N SER A 352 14.38 -11.98 23.48
CA SER A 352 15.66 -12.50 24.00
C SER A 352 16.72 -12.61 22.90
N SER A 353 16.36 -13.17 21.73
CA SER A 353 17.26 -13.27 20.58
C SER A 353 17.71 -11.90 20.04
N TYR A 354 16.88 -10.87 20.18
CA TYR A 354 17.29 -9.51 19.84
C TYR A 354 18.46 -9.06 20.72
N PHE A 355 18.34 -9.21 22.03
CA PHE A 355 19.41 -8.80 22.94
C PHE A 355 20.68 -9.62 22.79
N GLU A 356 20.58 -10.94 22.54
CA GLU A 356 21.73 -11.81 22.30
C GLU A 356 22.51 -11.42 21.04
N ARG A 357 21.83 -10.92 20.02
CA ARG A 357 22.47 -10.43 18.78
C ARG A 357 23.05 -9.03 18.92
N ASN A 358 22.47 -8.21 19.78
CA ASN A 358 22.82 -6.79 19.93
C ASN A 358 24.02 -6.54 20.84
N ASP A 359 24.51 -7.53 21.58
CA ASP A 359 25.79 -7.43 22.29
C ASP A 359 26.98 -7.10 21.35
N THR A 360 26.78 -7.31 20.03
CA THR A 360 27.77 -7.00 18.99
C THR A 360 27.47 -5.76 18.14
N ASN A 361 26.27 -5.13 18.25
CA ASN A 361 25.85 -4.06 17.34
C ASN A 361 24.91 -3.03 18.01
N GLN A 362 25.48 -2.12 18.76
CA GLN A 362 24.77 -1.08 19.56
C GLN A 362 24.02 -0.01 18.72
N ASP A 363 24.10 -0.05 17.41
CA ASP A 363 23.55 0.98 16.51
C ASP A 363 22.18 0.61 15.93
N GLU A 364 21.59 -0.52 16.30
CA GLU A 364 20.33 -1.01 15.72
C GLU A 364 19.10 -0.37 16.38
N PHE A 365 18.16 0.12 15.56
CA PHE A 365 16.86 0.58 16.03
C PHE A 365 15.96 -0.62 16.34
N ILE A 366 15.29 -0.58 17.50
CA ILE A 366 14.21 -1.53 17.82
C ILE A 366 12.93 -0.80 18.22
N ALA A 367 11.80 -1.32 17.78
CA ALA A 367 10.49 -0.92 18.28
C ALA A 367 9.76 -2.09 18.93
N ILE A 368 9.11 -1.84 20.03
CA ILE A 368 8.31 -2.82 20.78
C ILE A 368 6.94 -2.22 21.06
N VAL A 369 5.89 -3.00 20.78
CA VAL A 369 4.54 -2.69 21.27
C VAL A 369 4.17 -3.71 22.33
N VAL A 370 3.82 -3.24 23.52
CA VAL A 370 3.52 -4.08 24.68
C VAL A 370 2.19 -3.68 25.33
N VAL A 371 1.40 -4.65 25.77
CA VAL A 371 0.21 -4.33 26.59
C VAL A 371 0.58 -4.18 28.05
N ASN A 372 -0.11 -3.30 28.77
CA ASN A 372 0.14 -2.99 30.20
C ASN A 372 0.26 -4.23 31.09
N LYS A 373 -0.52 -5.28 30.80
CA LYS A 373 -0.44 -6.56 31.52
C LYS A 373 0.91 -7.26 31.31
N THR A 374 1.42 -7.27 30.08
CA THR A 374 2.72 -7.86 29.76
C THR A 374 3.86 -6.98 30.27
N LEU A 375 3.75 -5.66 30.13
CA LEU A 375 4.72 -4.71 30.66
C LEU A 375 4.99 -4.93 32.16
N LYS A 376 3.92 -5.16 32.95
CA LYS A 376 4.02 -5.44 34.40
C LYS A 376 4.53 -6.84 34.75
N SER A 377 4.66 -7.75 33.78
CA SER A 377 5.10 -9.12 34.04
C SER A 377 6.59 -9.19 34.37
N GLU A 378 6.97 -10.07 35.31
CA GLU A 378 8.36 -10.30 35.69
C GLU A 378 9.22 -10.70 34.48
N ALA A 379 8.66 -11.44 33.56
CA ALA A 379 9.36 -11.88 32.35
C ALA A 379 9.75 -10.69 31.44
N PHE A 380 8.85 -9.71 31.27
CA PHE A 380 9.13 -8.52 30.48
C PHE A 380 10.06 -7.56 31.24
N GLN A 381 9.85 -7.38 32.53
CA GLN A 381 10.70 -6.52 33.37
C GLN A 381 12.18 -6.96 33.35
N LYS A 382 12.45 -8.27 33.30
CA LYS A 382 13.82 -8.78 33.13
C LYS A 382 14.43 -8.40 31.78
N GLN A 383 13.63 -8.23 30.75
CA GLN A 383 14.13 -7.83 29.42
C GLN A 383 14.27 -6.31 29.30
N ILE A 384 13.34 -5.54 29.89
CA ILE A 384 13.38 -4.07 29.78
C ILE A 384 14.65 -3.49 30.45
N ASN A 385 15.17 -4.13 31.48
CA ASN A 385 16.42 -3.72 32.15
C ASN A 385 17.67 -3.87 31.26
N LYS A 386 17.55 -4.47 30.09
CA LYS A 386 18.63 -4.59 29.10
C LYS A 386 18.66 -3.40 28.11
N PHE A 387 17.61 -2.56 28.11
CA PHE A 387 17.58 -1.37 27.28
C PHE A 387 18.43 -0.27 27.92
N ASP A 388 19.11 0.49 27.07
CA ASP A 388 19.68 1.77 27.46
C ASP A 388 18.55 2.79 27.59
N MET A 389 18.21 3.15 28.82
CA MET A 389 17.10 4.06 29.11
C MET A 389 17.35 5.47 28.60
N ASP A 390 18.60 5.90 28.46
CA ASP A 390 18.97 7.22 27.91
C ASP A 390 18.79 7.27 26.39
N ARG A 391 18.67 6.11 25.75
CA ARG A 391 18.38 5.94 24.32
C ARG A 391 17.02 5.31 24.06
N THR A 392 16.14 5.27 25.06
CA THR A 392 14.82 4.66 24.93
C THR A 392 13.73 5.73 24.90
N PHE A 393 13.01 5.75 23.78
CA PHE A 393 11.80 6.56 23.64
C PHE A 393 10.60 5.73 24.11
N PHE A 394 9.95 6.17 25.17
CA PHE A 394 8.80 5.48 25.75
C PHE A 394 7.51 6.26 25.51
N ILE A 395 6.51 5.59 24.93
CA ILE A 395 5.17 6.12 24.70
C ILE A 395 4.19 5.29 25.54
N GLY A 396 3.49 5.94 26.48
CA GLY A 396 2.32 5.36 27.15
C GLY A 396 1.05 5.92 26.52
N ASP A 397 0.25 5.07 25.89
CA ASP A 397 -1.06 5.48 25.37
C ASP A 397 -2.16 5.18 26.38
N GLU A 398 -3.21 6.03 26.39
CA GLU A 398 -4.33 5.93 27.37
C GLU A 398 -3.83 5.86 28.83
N CYS A 399 -3.03 6.87 29.23
CA CYS A 399 -2.36 6.92 30.54
C CYS A 399 -3.25 7.41 31.69
N HIS A 400 -4.54 7.60 31.47
CA HIS A 400 -5.51 8.09 32.48
C HIS A 400 -6.13 6.98 33.34
#